data_346070e8064cd4682aa580485be29891
#
_entry.id   346070e8064cd4682aa580485be29891
#
_cell.length_a   1.000
_cell.length_b   1.000
_cell.length_c   1.000
_cell.angle_alpha   90.00
_cell.angle_beta   90.00
_cell.angle_gamma   90.00
#
_symmetry.space_group_name_H-M   'P 1'
#
loop_
_entity.id
_entity.type
_entity.pdbx_description
1 polymer ?
#
loop_
_entity_poly.entity_id
_entity_poly.type
_entity_poly.pdbx_seq_one_letter_code
_entity_poly.pdbx_strand_id
1 'polypeptide(L)'
;MKKIIIILTAIVVLYSCDKDGNYLVDGGISSPEVGTTTMEFFRSHNQLDTLAILIEKAGMADLVNGNNTIFAPNNLSIKNYVNAVLTDMREIDPQAEFTINDIPTDTLTKYMGGYIFSGKIRRENMTKDQGKILIAQNGEERRISLEPTDQYNNELDSKPEYVYFTYKKGDDWDEWDNIEDDDKVVIKTSNLISTNGVIHVLQGNHTLFNFERD
;
A
#
# COMPACT_ATOMS: atom_id res chain seq x y z
N MET A 1 26.80 23.18 57.00
CA MET A 1 27.24 22.52 55.76
C MET A 1 26.25 21.44 55.31
N LYS A 2 25.78 20.50 56.18
CA LYS A 2 24.81 19.44 55.76
C LYS A 2 23.49 19.96 55.19
N LYS A 3 22.92 21.06 55.73
CA LYS A 3 21.66 21.64 55.24
C LYS A 3 21.79 22.31 53.86
N ILE A 4 22.96 22.87 53.54
CA ILE A 4 23.23 23.51 52.25
C ILE A 4 23.37 22.43 51.13
N ILE A 5 23.96 21.30 51.47
CA ILE A 5 24.11 20.16 50.54
C ILE A 5 22.76 19.58 50.18
N ILE A 6 21.83 19.45 51.13
CA ILE A 6 20.45 18.95 50.90
C ILE A 6 19.68 19.88 49.97
N ILE A 7 19.82 21.20 50.12
CA ILE A 7 19.14 22.18 49.26
C ILE A 7 19.72 22.14 47.84
N LEU A 8 21.04 22.00 47.70
CA LEU A 8 21.68 21.88 46.39
C LEU A 8 21.28 20.60 45.65
N THR A 9 21.15 19.49 46.37
CA THR A 9 20.69 18.22 45.80
C THR A 9 19.21 18.29 45.36
N ALA A 10 18.36 18.98 46.14
CA ALA A 10 16.95 19.18 45.77
C ALA A 10 16.79 20.06 44.52
N ILE A 11 17.66 21.07 44.33
CA ILE A 11 17.62 21.93 43.13
C ILE A 11 18.05 21.15 41.88
N VAL A 12 19.04 20.25 41.98
CA VAL A 12 19.49 19.41 40.81
C VAL A 12 18.41 18.41 40.37
N VAL A 13 17.62 17.88 41.32
CA VAL A 13 16.50 16.98 41.00
C VAL A 13 15.36 17.72 40.31
N LEU A 14 15.16 19.01 40.57
CA LEU A 14 14.12 19.80 39.88
C LEU A 14 14.49 20.23 38.48
N TYR A 15 15.77 20.28 38.13
CA TYR A 15 16.24 20.55 36.77
C TYR A 15 16.29 19.30 35.86
N SER A 16 16.13 18.10 36.41
CA SER A 16 16.14 16.83 35.64
C SER A 16 14.80 16.52 34.95
N CYS A 17 13.83 17.41 35.04
CA CYS A 17 12.59 17.31 34.25
C CYS A 17 12.52 18.47 33.25
N ASP A 18 13.54 18.61 32.44
CA ASP A 18 13.36 19.27 31.16
C ASP A 18 12.59 18.25 30.29
N LYS A 19 11.29 18.43 30.26
CA LYS A 19 10.46 17.80 29.28
C LYS A 19 10.97 18.33 27.94
N ASP A 20 11.67 17.50 27.20
CA ASP A 20 11.74 17.68 25.76
C ASP A 20 10.30 17.78 25.29
N GLY A 21 9.81 19.02 25.13
CA GLY A 21 8.45 19.32 24.67
C GLY A 21 8.15 18.70 23.30
N ASN A 22 9.15 18.13 22.66
CA ASN A 22 9.07 17.38 21.41
C ASN A 22 8.41 15.99 21.56
N TYR A 23 8.28 15.44 22.77
CA TYR A 23 7.59 14.15 22.94
C TYR A 23 6.06 14.26 22.87
N LEU A 24 5.52 15.46 23.09
CA LEU A 24 4.09 15.77 22.99
C LEU A 24 3.80 16.81 21.88
N VAL A 25 4.79 17.19 21.10
CA VAL A 25 4.50 17.85 19.85
C VAL A 25 3.90 16.75 18.98
N ASP A 26 2.58 16.75 18.90
CA ASP A 26 1.84 16.17 17.78
C ASP A 26 2.70 16.44 16.54
N GLY A 27 3.19 15.37 15.88
CA GLY A 27 4.07 15.47 14.70
C GLY A 27 3.45 16.24 13.53
N GLY A 28 2.46 17.06 13.82
CA GLY A 28 1.61 17.76 12.88
C GLY A 28 0.58 16.79 12.26
N ILE A 29 -0.46 17.34 11.71
CA ILE A 29 -1.38 16.58 10.88
C ILE A 29 -0.56 16.09 9.69
N SER A 30 -0.33 14.78 9.60
CA SER A 30 0.32 14.17 8.44
C SER A 30 -0.49 14.56 7.20
N SER A 31 0.06 15.44 6.37
CA SER A 31 -0.61 15.82 5.13
C SER A 31 -0.68 14.60 4.22
N PRO A 32 -1.85 14.28 3.66
CA PRO A 32 -1.95 13.25 2.63
C PRO A 32 -1.26 13.68 1.32
N GLU A 33 -0.97 14.97 1.15
CA GLU A 33 -0.38 15.52 -0.06
C GLU A 33 1.11 15.21 -0.14
N VAL A 34 1.52 14.53 -1.21
CA VAL A 34 2.92 14.17 -1.44
C VAL A 34 3.72 15.25 -2.17
N GLY A 35 3.06 16.29 -2.71
CA GLY A 35 3.68 17.48 -3.30
C GLY A 35 4.34 17.27 -4.67
N THR A 36 4.34 16.05 -5.20
CA THR A 36 4.95 15.67 -6.48
C THR A 36 3.97 14.91 -7.36
N THR A 37 4.35 14.61 -8.60
CA THR A 37 3.58 13.71 -9.46
C THR A 37 3.64 12.28 -8.93
N THR A 38 2.71 11.43 -9.37
CA THR A 38 2.67 10.02 -8.94
C THR A 38 3.98 9.29 -9.25
N MET A 39 4.52 9.46 -10.45
CA MET A 39 5.78 8.81 -10.84
C MET A 39 7.00 9.36 -10.08
N GLU A 40 7.07 10.66 -9.82
CA GLU A 40 8.13 11.26 -9.00
C GLU A 40 8.07 10.74 -7.57
N PHE A 41 6.87 10.61 -7.00
CA PHE A 41 6.68 10.02 -5.69
C PHE A 41 7.17 8.56 -5.66
N PHE A 42 6.80 7.74 -6.65
CA PHE A 42 7.26 6.35 -6.71
C PHE A 42 8.78 6.25 -6.81
N ARG A 43 9.43 7.04 -7.66
CA ARG A 43 10.90 7.06 -7.80
C ARG A 43 11.63 7.46 -6.51
N SER A 44 11.04 8.35 -5.73
CA SER A 44 11.68 8.88 -4.51
C SER A 44 11.36 8.06 -3.25
N HIS A 45 10.36 7.18 -3.30
CA HIS A 45 9.89 6.44 -2.13
C HIS A 45 10.52 5.04 -2.09
N ASN A 46 11.29 4.76 -1.04
CA ASN A 46 12.10 3.54 -0.86
C ASN A 46 11.31 2.20 -0.84
N GLN A 47 9.99 2.24 -0.81
CA GLN A 47 9.13 1.04 -0.90
C GLN A 47 8.40 0.94 -2.25
N LEU A 48 8.57 1.91 -3.16
CA LEU A 48 7.84 2.00 -4.43
C LEU A 48 8.76 2.25 -5.63
N ASP A 49 10.07 2.44 -5.41
CA ASP A 49 11.05 2.72 -6.45
C ASP A 49 11.18 1.59 -7.48
N THR A 50 11.06 0.34 -7.02
CA THR A 50 11.01 -0.82 -7.94
C THR A 50 9.75 -0.82 -8.81
N LEU A 51 8.60 -0.39 -8.26
CA LEU A 51 7.37 -0.22 -9.03
C LEU A 51 7.56 0.83 -10.13
N ALA A 52 8.25 1.96 -9.83
CA ALA A 52 8.55 2.97 -10.83
C ALA A 52 9.35 2.39 -12.02
N ILE A 53 10.37 1.57 -11.74
CA ILE A 53 11.17 0.89 -12.77
C ILE A 53 10.28 0.01 -13.66
N LEU A 54 9.37 -0.77 -13.08
CA LEU A 54 8.47 -1.65 -13.84
C LEU A 54 7.47 -0.88 -14.69
N ILE A 55 6.91 0.23 -14.16
CA ILE A 55 6.00 1.12 -14.90
C ILE A 55 6.73 1.75 -16.10
N GLU A 56 7.97 2.21 -15.92
CA GLU A 56 8.79 2.77 -16.99
C GLU A 56 9.12 1.72 -18.05
N LYS A 57 9.49 0.52 -17.63
CA LYS A 57 9.73 -0.62 -18.52
C LYS A 57 8.50 -0.99 -19.33
N ALA A 58 7.30 -0.88 -18.75
CA ALA A 58 6.02 -1.09 -19.43
C ALA A 58 5.61 0.07 -20.35
N GLY A 59 6.32 1.20 -20.33
CA GLY A 59 5.94 2.41 -21.08
C GLY A 59 4.66 3.10 -20.55
N MET A 60 4.29 2.88 -19.28
CA MET A 60 3.02 3.33 -18.70
C MET A 60 3.15 4.60 -17.83
N ALA A 61 4.29 5.27 -17.84
CA ALA A 61 4.55 6.45 -17.00
C ALA A 61 3.53 7.59 -17.21
N ASP A 62 3.15 7.86 -18.47
CA ASP A 62 2.17 8.88 -18.80
C ASP A 62 0.76 8.51 -18.31
N LEU A 63 0.38 7.23 -18.41
CA LEU A 63 -0.88 6.73 -17.88
C LEU A 63 -0.93 6.91 -16.35
N VAL A 64 0.13 6.53 -15.65
CA VAL A 64 0.25 6.68 -14.19
C VAL A 64 0.23 8.14 -13.78
N ASN A 65 0.81 9.04 -14.57
CA ASN A 65 0.76 10.48 -14.36
C ASN A 65 -0.53 11.14 -14.85
N GLY A 66 -1.49 10.39 -15.35
CA GLY A 66 -2.82 10.90 -15.68
C GLY A 66 -3.67 11.20 -14.44
N ASN A 67 -4.91 11.68 -14.67
CA ASN A 67 -5.88 11.87 -13.57
C ASN A 67 -6.46 10.51 -13.14
N ASN A 68 -5.67 9.74 -12.43
CA ASN A 68 -5.95 8.35 -12.08
C ASN A 68 -5.80 8.08 -10.58
N THR A 69 -6.33 6.94 -10.16
CA THR A 69 -6.06 6.33 -8.86
C THR A 69 -5.22 5.08 -9.08
N ILE A 70 -4.15 4.94 -8.30
CA ILE A 70 -3.25 3.80 -8.35
C ILE A 70 -3.34 3.03 -7.03
N PHE A 71 -3.68 1.74 -7.12
CA PHE A 71 -3.53 0.80 -6.01
C PHE A 71 -2.14 0.16 -6.13
N ALA A 72 -1.14 0.79 -5.55
CA ALA A 72 0.27 0.53 -5.80
C ALA A 72 0.79 -0.71 -5.06
N PRO A 73 1.20 -1.79 -5.75
CA PRO A 73 1.99 -2.84 -5.12
C PRO A 73 3.34 -2.29 -4.70
N ASN A 74 3.80 -2.66 -3.51
CA ASN A 74 5.09 -2.23 -3.01
C ASN A 74 6.24 -3.16 -3.44
N ASN A 75 7.47 -2.79 -3.13
CA ASN A 75 8.65 -3.57 -3.49
C ASN A 75 8.61 -5.02 -2.96
N LEU A 76 7.97 -5.25 -1.81
CA LEU A 76 7.83 -6.60 -1.26
C LEU A 76 6.87 -7.45 -2.11
N SER A 77 5.78 -6.86 -2.59
CA SER A 77 4.86 -7.52 -3.53
C SER A 77 5.59 -7.95 -4.82
N ILE A 78 6.47 -7.09 -5.34
CA ILE A 78 7.29 -7.38 -6.53
C ILE A 78 8.29 -8.50 -6.22
N LYS A 79 8.94 -8.44 -5.05
CA LYS A 79 9.86 -9.49 -4.59
C LYS A 79 9.17 -10.83 -4.43
N ASN A 80 7.93 -10.85 -3.90
CA ASN A 80 7.14 -12.08 -3.77
C ASN A 80 6.91 -12.73 -5.13
N TYR A 81 6.54 -11.93 -6.15
CA TYR A 81 6.38 -12.42 -7.52
C TYR A 81 7.67 -13.00 -8.10
N VAL A 82 8.79 -12.27 -8.00
CA VAL A 82 10.08 -12.74 -8.49
C VAL A 82 10.48 -14.05 -7.83
N ASN A 83 10.27 -14.16 -6.51
CA ASN A 83 10.59 -15.38 -5.77
C ASN A 83 9.67 -16.55 -6.16
N ALA A 84 8.38 -16.31 -6.40
CA ALA A 84 7.44 -17.32 -6.81
C ALA A 84 7.84 -17.90 -8.18
N VAL A 85 8.05 -17.03 -9.18
CA VAL A 85 8.50 -17.44 -10.53
C VAL A 85 9.83 -18.17 -10.47
N LEU A 86 10.80 -17.65 -9.70
CA LEU A 86 12.11 -18.27 -9.55
C LEU A 86 12.01 -19.66 -8.90
N THR A 87 11.08 -19.86 -7.97
CA THR A 87 10.87 -21.16 -7.36
C THR A 87 10.35 -22.17 -8.37
N ASP A 88 9.37 -21.81 -9.18
CA ASP A 88 8.83 -22.68 -10.25
C ASP A 88 9.90 -23.02 -11.30
N MET A 89 10.71 -22.03 -11.72
CA MET A 89 11.81 -22.26 -12.63
C MET A 89 12.85 -23.25 -12.06
N ARG A 90 13.14 -23.17 -10.77
CA ARG A 90 14.14 -24.04 -10.10
C ARG A 90 13.67 -25.45 -9.83
N GLU A 91 12.39 -25.72 -9.92
CA GLU A 91 11.86 -27.08 -9.95
C GLU A 91 12.30 -27.82 -11.24
N ILE A 92 12.53 -27.08 -12.32
CA ILE A 92 12.96 -27.61 -13.63
C ILE A 92 14.48 -27.50 -13.77
N ASP A 93 15.05 -26.33 -13.49
CA ASP A 93 16.48 -26.04 -13.55
C ASP A 93 16.96 -25.41 -12.23
N PRO A 94 17.64 -26.16 -11.36
CA PRO A 94 18.12 -25.66 -10.07
C PRO A 94 19.08 -24.45 -10.16
N GLN A 95 19.65 -24.18 -11.34
CA GLN A 95 20.53 -23.03 -11.59
C GLN A 95 19.81 -21.83 -12.20
N ALA A 96 18.49 -21.90 -12.39
CA ALA A 96 17.72 -20.81 -12.95
C ALA A 96 17.88 -19.53 -12.15
N GLU A 97 17.98 -18.40 -12.86
CA GLU A 97 18.00 -17.04 -12.31
C GLU A 97 16.82 -16.27 -12.90
N PHE A 98 16.18 -15.45 -12.07
CA PHE A 98 15.10 -14.56 -12.47
C PHE A 98 15.10 -13.30 -11.60
N THR A 99 15.03 -12.16 -12.23
CA THR A 99 15.06 -10.84 -11.60
C THR A 99 13.94 -9.94 -12.12
N ILE A 100 13.75 -8.75 -11.58
CA ILE A 100 12.81 -7.75 -12.10
C ILE A 100 13.08 -7.39 -13.57
N ASN A 101 14.33 -7.51 -14.03
CA ASN A 101 14.70 -7.21 -15.41
C ASN A 101 14.23 -8.29 -16.39
N ASP A 102 13.97 -9.50 -15.90
CA ASP A 102 13.55 -10.64 -16.71
C ASP A 102 12.02 -10.70 -16.88
N ILE A 103 11.26 -9.89 -16.10
CA ILE A 103 9.81 -9.81 -16.27
C ILE A 103 9.50 -9.29 -17.68
N PRO A 104 8.79 -10.05 -18.53
CA PRO A 104 8.51 -9.63 -19.92
C PRO A 104 7.70 -8.30 -19.95
N THR A 105 8.05 -7.43 -20.88
CA THR A 105 7.33 -6.16 -21.07
C THR A 105 5.85 -6.38 -21.38
N ASP A 106 5.52 -7.41 -22.16
CA ASP A 106 4.14 -7.77 -22.50
C ASP A 106 3.35 -8.17 -21.25
N THR A 107 3.97 -8.90 -20.31
CA THR A 107 3.38 -9.23 -19.01
C THR A 107 3.10 -7.96 -18.21
N LEU A 108 4.08 -7.05 -18.14
CA LEU A 108 3.90 -5.77 -17.45
C LEU A 108 2.76 -4.95 -18.07
N THR A 109 2.76 -4.77 -19.38
CA THR A 109 1.75 -4.00 -20.11
C THR A 109 0.36 -4.61 -19.93
N LYS A 110 0.24 -5.93 -19.93
CA LYS A 110 -1.02 -6.63 -19.75
C LYS A 110 -1.61 -6.46 -18.35
N TYR A 111 -0.81 -6.62 -17.31
CA TYR A 111 -1.33 -6.74 -15.95
C TYR A 111 -1.19 -5.50 -15.09
N MET A 112 -0.22 -4.59 -15.35
CA MET A 112 -0.05 -3.37 -14.54
C MET A 112 -1.29 -2.46 -14.59
N GLY A 113 -2.02 -2.46 -15.70
CA GLY A 113 -3.28 -1.73 -15.82
C GLY A 113 -4.34 -2.14 -14.81
N GLY A 114 -4.27 -3.36 -14.27
CA GLY A 114 -5.17 -3.88 -13.24
C GLY A 114 -5.09 -3.14 -11.88
N TYR A 115 -4.05 -2.32 -11.70
CA TYR A 115 -3.87 -1.48 -10.52
C TYR A 115 -4.27 -0.01 -10.75
N ILE A 116 -4.66 0.37 -11.96
CA ILE A 116 -4.89 1.77 -12.37
C ILE A 116 -6.36 1.97 -12.68
N PHE A 117 -6.96 3.00 -12.09
CA PHE A 117 -8.38 3.34 -12.25
C PHE A 117 -8.54 4.79 -12.66
N SER A 118 -9.46 5.08 -13.55
CA SER A 118 -9.76 6.45 -13.98
C SER A 118 -10.36 7.30 -12.86
N GLY A 119 -9.89 8.52 -12.74
CA GLY A 119 -10.38 9.48 -11.75
C GLY A 119 -9.77 9.33 -10.37
N LYS A 120 -10.17 10.21 -9.46
CA LYS A 120 -9.65 10.29 -8.09
C LYS A 120 -10.59 9.57 -7.12
N ILE A 121 -10.28 8.33 -6.80
CA ILE A 121 -11.00 7.51 -5.83
C ILE A 121 -10.35 7.74 -4.48
N ARG A 122 -10.96 8.56 -3.63
CA ARG A 122 -10.50 8.84 -2.27
C ARG A 122 -11.20 7.93 -1.27
N ARG A 123 -10.53 7.68 -0.14
CA ARG A 123 -11.07 6.85 0.94
C ARG A 123 -12.45 7.34 1.43
N GLU A 124 -12.64 8.65 1.56
CA GLU A 124 -13.90 9.27 1.98
C GLU A 124 -15.06 9.08 0.98
N ASN A 125 -14.75 8.70 -0.26
CA ASN A 125 -15.75 8.40 -1.29
C ASN A 125 -16.02 6.90 -1.44
N MET A 126 -15.36 6.04 -0.65
CA MET A 126 -15.55 4.59 -0.69
C MET A 126 -16.78 4.20 0.12
N THR A 127 -17.49 3.19 -0.37
CA THR A 127 -18.67 2.68 0.31
C THR A 127 -18.31 1.64 1.37
N LYS A 128 -19.07 1.64 2.46
CA LYS A 128 -19.01 0.61 3.52
C LYS A 128 -20.02 -0.52 3.27
N ASP A 129 -20.86 -0.38 2.25
CA ASP A 129 -21.93 -1.30 1.93
C ASP A 129 -21.53 -2.08 0.66
N GLN A 130 -21.20 -3.35 0.82
CA GLN A 130 -20.86 -4.31 -0.22
C GLN A 130 -19.69 -3.94 -1.16
N GLY A 131 -18.95 -2.84 -0.87
CA GLY A 131 -17.91 -2.37 -1.74
C GLY A 131 -18.42 -1.85 -3.08
N LYS A 132 -17.52 -1.50 -3.96
CA LYS A 132 -17.82 -1.06 -5.32
C LYS A 132 -16.95 -1.79 -6.33
N ILE A 133 -17.59 -2.43 -7.30
CA ILE A 133 -16.89 -3.03 -8.43
C ILE A 133 -16.50 -1.92 -9.40
N LEU A 134 -15.21 -1.84 -9.72
CA LEU A 134 -14.60 -0.88 -10.61
C LEU A 134 -13.84 -1.61 -11.71
N ILE A 135 -13.83 -1.03 -12.91
CA ILE A 135 -13.08 -1.54 -14.04
C ILE A 135 -11.72 -0.84 -14.09
N ALA A 136 -10.65 -1.63 -14.03
CA ALA A 136 -9.28 -1.17 -14.16
C ALA A 136 -8.92 -0.83 -15.62
N GLN A 137 -7.78 -0.18 -15.85
CA GLN A 137 -7.34 0.24 -17.18
C GLN A 137 -7.06 -0.94 -18.15
N ASN A 138 -6.78 -2.12 -17.62
CA ASN A 138 -6.64 -3.35 -18.43
C ASN A 138 -7.97 -4.08 -18.69
N GLY A 139 -9.10 -3.53 -18.24
CA GLY A 139 -10.44 -4.10 -18.41
C GLY A 139 -10.86 -5.09 -17.30
N GLU A 140 -9.98 -5.44 -16.37
CA GLU A 140 -10.32 -6.33 -15.26
C GLU A 140 -11.14 -5.61 -14.18
N GLU A 141 -12.04 -6.35 -13.55
CA GLU A 141 -12.81 -5.87 -12.42
C GLU A 141 -12.05 -6.00 -11.10
N ARG A 142 -12.25 -5.01 -10.22
CA ARG A 142 -11.82 -5.06 -8.81
C ARG A 142 -12.93 -4.57 -7.91
N ARG A 143 -13.12 -5.21 -6.76
CA ARG A 143 -14.02 -4.70 -5.73
C ARG A 143 -13.21 -3.88 -4.74
N ILE A 144 -13.57 -2.62 -4.57
CA ILE A 144 -12.96 -1.70 -3.60
C ILE A 144 -13.96 -1.45 -2.48
N SER A 145 -13.54 -1.70 -1.24
CA SER A 145 -14.40 -1.55 -0.08
C SER A 145 -13.71 -0.85 1.09
N LEU A 146 -14.52 -0.27 1.98
CA LEU A 146 -14.11 0.28 3.26
C LEU A 146 -14.84 -0.50 4.35
N GLU A 147 -14.10 -1.29 5.13
CA GLU A 147 -14.69 -2.23 6.06
C GLU A 147 -14.16 -2.03 7.49
N PRO A 148 -15.04 -2.10 8.49
CA PRO A 148 -14.62 -2.09 9.88
C PRO A 148 -13.84 -3.36 10.22
N THR A 149 -12.85 -3.25 11.11
CA THR A 149 -12.12 -4.39 11.65
C THR A 149 -12.44 -4.60 13.12
N ASP A 150 -12.47 -5.86 13.53
CA ASP A 150 -12.69 -6.25 14.92
C ASP A 150 -11.39 -6.39 15.74
N GLN A 151 -10.22 -6.11 15.14
CA GLN A 151 -8.92 -6.31 15.78
C GLN A 151 -8.71 -5.53 17.09
N TYR A 152 -9.48 -4.44 17.30
CA TYR A 152 -9.32 -3.54 18.46
C TYR A 152 -10.66 -3.31 19.18
N ASN A 153 -11.59 -4.25 19.10
CA ASN A 153 -12.94 -4.10 19.65
C ASN A 153 -13.02 -3.76 21.14
N ASN A 154 -12.01 -4.17 21.92
CA ASN A 154 -11.98 -3.95 23.36
C ASN A 154 -11.17 -2.71 23.78
N GLU A 155 -10.52 -2.03 22.84
CA GLU A 155 -9.56 -0.97 23.11
C GLU A 155 -10.01 0.39 22.57
N LEU A 156 -10.97 0.41 21.64
CA LEU A 156 -11.42 1.62 20.97
C LEU A 156 -12.95 1.76 21.01
N ASP A 157 -13.42 3.00 21.21
CA ASP A 157 -14.85 3.34 21.18
C ASP A 157 -15.49 3.16 19.80
N SER A 158 -14.68 3.09 18.73
CA SER A 158 -15.12 2.87 17.37
C SER A 158 -14.19 1.89 16.65
N LYS A 159 -14.75 1.05 15.78
CA LYS A 159 -13.97 0.12 14.97
C LYS A 159 -13.14 0.87 13.93
N PRO A 160 -11.81 0.65 13.87
CA PRO A 160 -11.02 1.12 12.74
C PRO A 160 -11.52 0.53 11.43
N GLU A 161 -11.36 1.27 10.34
CA GLU A 161 -11.79 0.84 9.02
C GLU A 161 -10.59 0.73 8.10
N TYR A 162 -10.50 -0.38 7.37
CA TYR A 162 -9.51 -0.61 6.35
C TYR A 162 -10.11 -0.53 4.95
N VAL A 163 -9.32 -0.04 4.01
CA VAL A 163 -9.63 -0.16 2.59
C VAL A 163 -9.12 -1.51 2.11
N TYR A 164 -9.96 -2.19 1.33
CA TYR A 164 -9.61 -3.46 0.69
C TYR A 164 -9.65 -3.34 -0.83
N PHE A 165 -8.74 -4.06 -1.45
CA PHE A 165 -8.62 -4.26 -2.89
C PHE A 165 -8.80 -5.74 -3.16
N THR A 166 -9.92 -6.13 -3.79
CA THR A 166 -10.29 -7.53 -3.95
C THR A 166 -10.22 -7.93 -5.42
N TYR A 167 -9.54 -9.03 -5.67
CA TYR A 167 -9.51 -9.71 -6.97
C TYR A 167 -10.67 -10.70 -7.05
N LYS A 168 -11.38 -10.69 -8.17
CA LYS A 168 -12.36 -11.72 -8.47
C LYS A 168 -11.64 -13.01 -8.85
N LYS A 169 -12.05 -14.13 -8.26
CA LYS A 169 -11.69 -15.48 -8.69
C LYS A 169 -12.91 -16.17 -9.31
N GLY A 170 -12.66 -16.94 -10.35
CA GLY A 170 -13.75 -17.57 -11.08
C GLY A 170 -14.56 -16.60 -11.96
N ASP A 171 -15.76 -17.03 -12.34
CA ASP A 171 -16.63 -16.31 -13.28
C ASP A 171 -17.45 -15.21 -12.59
N ASP A 172 -17.89 -15.47 -11.36
CA ASP A 172 -18.75 -14.58 -10.57
C ASP A 172 -18.00 -14.06 -9.33
N TRP A 173 -18.45 -12.93 -8.78
CA TRP A 173 -18.01 -12.42 -7.50
C TRP A 173 -18.63 -13.25 -6.37
N ASP A 174 -17.83 -13.54 -5.34
CA ASP A 174 -18.35 -14.10 -4.10
C ASP A 174 -19.39 -13.18 -3.45
N GLU A 175 -20.33 -13.78 -2.72
CA GLU A 175 -21.27 -13.02 -1.93
C GLU A 175 -20.56 -12.19 -0.87
N TRP A 176 -21.05 -10.98 -0.63
CA TRP A 176 -20.41 -10.04 0.28
C TRP A 176 -20.16 -10.59 1.70
N ASP A 177 -21.13 -11.32 2.21
CA ASP A 177 -21.09 -11.88 3.57
C ASP A 177 -20.44 -13.28 3.63
N ASN A 178 -20.05 -13.84 2.48
CA ASN A 178 -19.44 -15.16 2.36
C ASN A 178 -18.40 -15.17 1.25
N ILE A 179 -17.23 -14.59 1.53
CA ILE A 179 -16.09 -14.59 0.59
C ILE A 179 -15.36 -15.93 0.76
N GLU A 180 -15.42 -16.76 -0.28
CA GLU A 180 -14.82 -18.11 -0.32
C GLU A 180 -13.51 -18.11 -1.12
N ASP A 181 -13.55 -17.58 -2.34
CA ASP A 181 -12.47 -17.68 -3.31
C ASP A 181 -11.85 -16.31 -3.67
N ASP A 182 -12.64 -15.22 -3.63
CA ASP A 182 -12.17 -13.88 -3.97
C ASP A 182 -11.00 -13.44 -3.07
N ASP A 183 -9.92 -12.98 -3.67
CA ASP A 183 -8.71 -12.66 -2.92
C ASP A 183 -8.68 -11.19 -2.49
N LYS A 184 -8.73 -10.99 -1.19
CA LYS A 184 -8.88 -9.69 -0.53
C LYS A 184 -7.56 -9.18 0.02
N VAL A 185 -7.06 -8.09 -0.54
CA VAL A 185 -5.80 -7.44 -0.14
C VAL A 185 -6.06 -6.17 0.65
N VAL A 186 -5.45 -6.06 1.82
CA VAL A 186 -5.54 -4.84 2.66
C VAL A 186 -4.70 -3.72 2.06
N ILE A 187 -5.22 -2.50 2.11
CA ILE A 187 -4.46 -1.29 1.80
C ILE A 187 -3.71 -0.83 3.06
N LYS A 188 -2.38 -0.86 3.00
CA LYS A 188 -1.50 -0.44 4.10
C LYS A 188 -1.52 1.08 4.30
N THR A 189 -1.48 1.83 3.20
CA THR A 189 -1.51 3.29 3.22
C THR A 189 -2.51 3.78 2.19
N SER A 190 -3.50 4.54 2.62
CA SER A 190 -4.54 5.07 1.75
C SER A 190 -4.48 6.59 1.65
N ASN A 191 -5.03 7.13 0.54
CA ASN A 191 -5.23 8.56 0.37
C ASN A 191 -3.96 9.41 0.26
N LEU A 192 -2.85 8.87 -0.28
CA LEU A 192 -1.74 9.73 -0.67
C LEU A 192 -2.15 10.50 -1.93
N ILE A 193 -2.09 11.82 -1.86
CA ILE A 193 -2.57 12.72 -2.93
C ILE A 193 -1.35 13.31 -3.64
N SER A 194 -1.12 12.85 -4.87
CA SER A 194 -0.15 13.47 -5.77
C SER A 194 -0.77 14.67 -6.49
N THR A 195 0.05 15.46 -7.18
CA THR A 195 -0.44 16.61 -7.95
C THR A 195 -1.42 16.21 -9.05
N ASN A 196 -1.34 14.96 -9.52
CA ASN A 196 -2.10 14.46 -10.65
C ASN A 196 -3.07 13.30 -10.32
N GLY A 197 -2.91 12.61 -9.17
CA GLY A 197 -3.69 11.42 -8.86
C GLY A 197 -3.88 11.13 -7.37
N VAL A 198 -4.38 9.94 -7.09
CA VAL A 198 -4.51 9.37 -5.74
C VAL A 198 -3.77 8.04 -5.71
N ILE A 199 -3.07 7.76 -4.61
CA ILE A 199 -2.28 6.55 -4.43
C ILE A 199 -2.78 5.83 -3.18
N HIS A 200 -3.04 4.54 -3.32
CA HIS A 200 -3.29 3.60 -2.23
C HIS A 200 -2.23 2.50 -2.30
N VAL A 201 -1.47 2.29 -1.23
CA VAL A 201 -0.39 1.30 -1.23
C VAL A 201 -0.89 -0.02 -0.66
N LEU A 202 -0.77 -1.09 -1.43
CA LEU A 202 -1.13 -2.45 -1.03
C LEU A 202 -0.23 -2.97 0.10
N GLN A 203 -0.76 -3.86 0.92
CA GLN A 203 0.03 -4.54 1.95
C GLN A 203 1.08 -5.47 1.31
N GLY A 204 2.21 -5.62 1.99
CA GLY A 204 3.36 -6.35 1.43
C GLY A 204 3.23 -7.87 1.36
N ASN A 205 2.15 -8.45 1.91
CA ASN A 205 1.83 -9.87 1.71
C ASN A 205 1.20 -10.17 0.35
N HIS A 206 0.79 -9.15 -0.39
CA HIS A 206 0.35 -9.28 -1.77
C HIS A 206 1.49 -9.75 -2.68
N THR A 207 1.19 -10.60 -3.65
CA THR A 207 2.10 -10.95 -4.75
C THR A 207 1.72 -10.14 -5.99
N LEU A 208 2.70 -9.54 -6.67
CA LEU A 208 2.42 -8.74 -7.86
C LEU A 208 1.59 -9.56 -8.86
N PHE A 209 0.55 -8.91 -9.45
CA PHE A 209 -0.43 -9.51 -10.37
C PHE A 209 -1.36 -10.53 -9.71
N ASN A 210 -1.37 -10.63 -8.40
CA ASN A 210 -2.04 -11.72 -7.68
C ASN A 210 -1.59 -13.10 -8.19
N PHE A 211 -0.30 -13.19 -8.49
CA PHE A 211 0.30 -14.41 -9.02
C PHE A 211 0.28 -15.51 -7.96
N GLU A 212 -0.33 -16.63 -8.31
CA GLU A 212 -0.32 -17.86 -7.53
C GLU A 212 0.55 -18.88 -8.24
N ARG A 213 1.22 -19.70 -7.45
CA ARG A 213 1.94 -20.88 -7.97
C ARG A 213 0.92 -21.98 -8.22
N ASP A 214 1.04 -22.68 -9.34
CA ASP A 214 0.27 -23.88 -9.67
C ASP A 214 0.59 -25.05 -8.72
#